data_d3f61b3cf8a8d4f3931adb51e664b007
#
_entry.id   d3f61b3cf8a8d4f3931adb51e664b007
#
_cell.length_a   1.000
_cell.length_b   1.000
_cell.length_c   1.000
_cell.angle_alpha   90.00
_cell.angle_beta   90.00
_cell.angle_gamma   90.00
#
_symmetry.space_group_name_H-M   'P 1'
#
loop_
_entity.id
_entity.type
_entity.pdbx_description
1 polymer ?
#
loop_
_entity_poly.entity_id
_entity_poly.type
_entity_poly.pdbx_seq_one_letter_code
_entity_poly.pdbx_strand_id
1 'polypeptide(L)'
;ALLMIFFMTMPIIIGVFSNLIPLMISSQDLIYPRLNNLSMILFPSLMLMMSSMFIKNKIFTGTLYPPLSIQNNTSINMIILSIHLNGLSSIMSSMNFSISMINMNSNKMYLNNLSLYCSIMITSMLLILSIPVLASGITMIIMDHNFNSMFFNPMGNGNPIIFQHLFFFGHPEVYILILPGFGLMS
;
A
#
# COMPACT_ATOMS: atom_id res chain seq x y z
N ALA A 1 -2.06 9.03 11.34
CA ALA A 1 -1.82 7.60 11.08
C ALA A 1 -1.71 7.31 9.58
N LEU A 2 -2.68 7.68 8.77
CA LEU A 2 -2.73 7.42 7.33
C LEU A 2 -1.57 8.07 6.58
N LEU A 3 -1.23 9.31 6.92
CA LEU A 3 -0.05 10.03 6.41
C LEU A 3 1.25 9.30 6.73
N MET A 4 1.42 8.85 7.97
CA MET A 4 2.65 8.16 8.38
C MET A 4 2.83 6.81 7.69
N ILE A 5 1.75 6.05 7.55
CA ILE A 5 1.81 4.71 6.94
C ILE A 5 2.05 4.82 5.43
N PHE A 6 1.23 5.56 4.70
CA PHE A 6 1.27 5.58 3.24
C PHE A 6 2.33 6.53 2.66
N PHE A 7 2.73 7.58 3.37
CA PHE A 7 3.63 8.58 2.83
C PHE A 7 5.04 8.56 3.41
N MET A 8 5.20 8.07 4.62
CA MET A 8 6.53 7.97 5.23
C MET A 8 7.07 6.55 5.16
N THR A 9 6.34 5.57 5.68
CA THR A 9 6.86 4.20 5.81
C THR A 9 6.95 3.47 4.48
N MET A 10 5.92 3.52 3.65
CA MET A 10 5.91 2.82 2.36
C MET A 10 7.03 3.29 1.41
N PRO A 11 7.23 4.58 1.14
CA PRO A 11 8.31 5.04 0.26
C PRO A 11 9.70 4.80 0.82
N ILE A 12 9.88 4.90 2.13
CA ILE A 12 11.16 4.59 2.76
C ILE A 12 11.48 3.10 2.55
N ILE A 13 10.51 2.23 2.79
CA ILE A 13 10.67 0.79 2.57
C ILE A 13 10.99 0.49 1.10
N ILE A 14 10.26 1.07 0.16
CA ILE A 14 10.51 0.88 -1.27
C ILE A 14 11.89 1.40 -1.66
N GLY A 15 12.27 2.60 -1.22
CA GLY A 15 13.56 3.23 -1.55
C GLY A 15 14.75 2.51 -0.92
N VAL A 16 14.68 2.17 0.35
CA VAL A 16 15.77 1.50 1.06
C VAL A 16 15.94 0.07 0.56
N PHE A 17 14.86 -0.69 0.40
CA PHE A 17 14.95 -2.08 -0.04
C PHE A 17 15.35 -2.22 -1.51
N SER A 18 14.99 -1.26 -2.37
CA SER A 18 15.45 -1.26 -3.76
C SER A 18 16.98 -1.20 -3.88
N ASN A 19 17.66 -0.60 -2.90
CA ASN A 19 19.11 -0.54 -2.84
C ASN A 19 19.73 -1.71 -2.05
N LEU A 20 19.08 -2.16 -0.97
CA LEU A 20 19.62 -3.22 -0.12
C LEU A 20 19.51 -4.61 -0.77
N ILE A 21 18.43 -4.90 -1.49
CA ILE A 21 18.24 -6.23 -2.12
C ILE A 21 19.35 -6.57 -3.11
N PRO A 22 19.73 -5.70 -4.07
CA PRO A 22 20.84 -5.98 -4.96
C PRO A 22 22.16 -6.22 -4.22
N LEU A 23 22.43 -5.44 -3.16
CA LEU A 23 23.63 -5.61 -2.33
C LEU A 23 23.65 -6.96 -1.62
N MET A 24 22.52 -7.40 -1.07
CA MET A 24 22.40 -8.70 -0.40
C MET A 24 22.57 -9.88 -1.35
N ILE A 25 22.05 -9.77 -2.58
CA ILE A 25 22.11 -10.82 -3.59
C ILE A 25 23.44 -10.75 -4.38
N SER A 26 24.24 -9.69 -4.18
CA SER A 26 25.47 -9.42 -4.96
C SER A 26 25.18 -9.26 -6.46
N SER A 27 24.03 -8.71 -6.80
CA SER A 27 23.63 -8.38 -8.16
C SER A 27 23.87 -6.89 -8.46
N GLN A 28 24.00 -6.55 -9.74
CA GLN A 28 24.19 -5.14 -10.13
C GLN A 28 22.92 -4.33 -9.92
N ASP A 29 21.74 -4.93 -10.20
CA ASP A 29 20.45 -4.26 -10.14
C ASP A 29 19.32 -5.26 -9.87
N LEU A 30 18.09 -4.76 -9.65
CA LEU A 30 16.87 -5.55 -9.61
C LEU A 30 16.54 -6.07 -11.02
N ILE A 31 15.70 -7.13 -11.13
CA ILE A 31 15.30 -7.68 -12.42
C ILE A 31 14.60 -6.66 -13.31
N TYR A 32 13.73 -5.83 -12.71
CA TYR A 32 12.96 -4.82 -13.43
C TYR A 32 13.28 -3.40 -12.94
N PRO A 33 14.42 -2.80 -13.34
CA PRO A 33 14.81 -1.48 -12.87
C PRO A 33 13.85 -0.38 -13.33
N ARG A 34 13.25 -0.51 -14.51
CA ARG A 34 12.23 0.42 -15.02
C ARG A 34 10.93 0.37 -14.21
N LEU A 35 10.52 -0.81 -13.76
CA LEU A 35 9.35 -0.98 -12.90
C LEU A 35 9.59 -0.34 -11.53
N ASN A 36 10.79 -0.46 -11.00
CA ASN A 36 11.18 0.20 -9.75
C ASN A 36 11.11 1.73 -9.88
N ASN A 37 11.60 2.28 -10.99
CA ASN A 37 11.50 3.72 -11.24
C ASN A 37 10.04 4.17 -11.40
N LEU A 38 9.21 3.38 -12.09
CA LEU A 38 7.78 3.68 -12.21
C LEU A 38 7.07 3.69 -10.86
N SER A 39 7.39 2.77 -9.97
CA SER A 39 6.82 2.73 -8.61
C SER A 39 7.16 4.00 -7.81
N MET A 40 8.36 4.54 -8.00
CA MET A 40 8.77 5.81 -7.38
C MET A 40 8.11 7.03 -8.02
N ILE A 41 7.89 7.04 -9.34
CA ILE A 41 7.20 8.13 -10.05
C ILE A 41 5.73 8.25 -9.63
N LEU A 42 5.09 7.15 -9.22
CA LEU A 42 3.72 7.18 -8.69
C LEU A 42 3.60 7.83 -7.29
N PHE A 43 4.73 8.17 -6.66
CA PHE A 43 4.81 8.85 -5.37
C PHE A 43 4.15 10.26 -5.30
N PRO A 44 3.93 11.06 -6.38
CA PRO A 44 3.15 12.28 -6.32
C PRO A 44 1.72 12.14 -5.78
N SER A 45 1.27 10.93 -5.48
CA SER A 45 0.06 10.68 -4.68
C SER A 45 0.04 11.46 -3.37
N LEU A 46 1.21 11.74 -2.78
CA LEU A 46 1.39 12.61 -1.62
C LEU A 46 0.90 14.04 -1.88
N MET A 47 1.24 14.60 -3.02
CA MET A 47 0.79 15.93 -3.42
C MET A 47 -0.74 16.02 -3.53
N LEU A 48 -1.38 14.99 -4.07
CA LEU A 48 -2.85 14.91 -4.16
C LEU A 48 -3.50 14.87 -2.78
N MET A 49 -2.92 14.17 -1.83
CA MET A 49 -3.45 14.10 -0.47
C MET A 49 -3.25 15.42 0.29
N MET A 50 -2.09 16.05 0.15
CA MET A 50 -1.82 17.35 0.75
C MET A 50 -2.76 18.42 0.17
N SER A 51 -2.94 18.45 -1.15
CA SER A 51 -3.87 19.39 -1.79
C SER A 51 -5.33 19.20 -1.33
N SER A 52 -5.74 17.97 -1.03
CA SER A 52 -7.08 17.69 -0.51
C SER A 52 -7.36 18.36 0.84
N MET A 53 -6.33 18.53 1.66
CA MET A 53 -6.45 19.19 2.96
C MET A 53 -6.69 20.71 2.84
N PHE A 54 -6.18 21.33 1.76
CA PHE A 54 -6.34 22.77 1.52
C PHE A 54 -7.66 23.15 0.88
N ILE A 55 -8.35 22.23 0.19
CA ILE A 55 -9.53 22.55 -0.63
C ILE A 55 -10.80 22.80 0.19
N LYS A 56 -10.96 22.20 1.36
CA LYS A 56 -12.07 22.50 2.28
C LYS A 56 -11.77 22.15 3.73
N ASN A 57 -12.06 23.07 4.63
CA ASN A 57 -11.89 23.02 6.09
C ASN A 57 -12.72 21.94 6.83
N LYS A 58 -13.13 20.87 6.22
CA LYS A 58 -13.79 19.77 6.94
C LYS A 58 -12.75 18.77 7.40
N ILE A 59 -12.63 18.68 8.72
CA ILE A 59 -11.76 17.78 9.45
C ILE A 59 -12.01 16.34 8.97
N PHE A 60 -10.99 15.79 8.34
CA PHE A 60 -10.97 14.40 7.97
C PHE A 60 -10.59 13.56 9.19
N THR A 61 -11.51 12.81 9.74
CA THR A 61 -11.20 11.78 10.73
C THR A 61 -10.62 10.57 10.00
N GLY A 62 -9.42 10.18 10.38
CA GLY A 62 -8.49 9.30 9.64
C GLY A 62 -8.95 7.89 9.26
N THR A 63 -10.20 7.49 9.49
CA THR A 63 -10.64 6.09 9.34
C THR A 63 -11.45 5.79 8.10
N LEU A 64 -11.84 6.77 7.28
CA LEU A 64 -12.63 6.57 6.03
C LEU A 64 -13.88 5.66 6.18
N TYR A 65 -14.40 5.50 7.39
CA TYR A 65 -15.56 4.63 7.60
C TYR A 65 -16.84 5.21 6.98
N PRO A 66 -17.66 4.41 6.29
CA PRO A 66 -19.04 4.79 5.99
C PRO A 66 -19.81 4.96 7.33
N PRO A 67 -20.74 5.96 7.45
CA PRO A 67 -21.28 6.86 6.43
C PRO A 67 -20.47 8.15 6.22
N LEU A 68 -19.40 8.41 6.96
CA LEU A 68 -18.63 9.65 6.86
C LEU A 68 -17.96 9.83 5.49
N SER A 69 -17.45 8.74 4.92
CA SER A 69 -16.79 8.72 3.62
C SER A 69 -17.73 8.90 2.44
N ILE A 70 -19.04 8.68 2.63
CA ILE A 70 -20.06 8.81 1.56
C ILE A 70 -20.50 10.28 1.38
N GLN A 71 -20.10 11.19 2.26
CA GLN A 71 -20.44 12.61 2.10
C GLN A 71 -19.79 13.18 0.84
N ASN A 72 -20.59 13.85 0.02
CA ASN A 72 -20.19 14.40 -1.28
C ASN A 72 -19.20 15.57 -1.13
N ASN A 73 -17.92 15.25 -0.94
CA ASN A 73 -16.81 16.18 -0.80
C ASN A 73 -15.70 15.84 -1.81
N THR A 74 -15.31 16.84 -2.60
CA THR A 74 -14.19 16.69 -3.55
C THR A 74 -12.87 16.31 -2.90
N SER A 75 -12.66 16.74 -1.64
CA SER A 75 -11.46 16.38 -0.87
C SER A 75 -11.35 14.87 -0.59
N ILE A 76 -12.49 14.20 -0.35
CA ILE A 76 -12.52 12.74 -0.12
C ILE A 76 -12.11 11.99 -1.38
N ASN A 77 -12.63 12.40 -2.55
CA ASN A 77 -12.27 11.80 -3.83
C ASN A 77 -10.75 11.91 -4.12
N MET A 78 -10.12 13.04 -3.79
CA MET A 78 -8.68 13.23 -3.95
C MET A 78 -7.88 12.30 -3.02
N ILE A 79 -8.33 12.12 -1.79
CA ILE A 79 -7.68 11.21 -0.83
C ILE A 79 -7.79 9.76 -1.33
N ILE A 80 -8.97 9.35 -1.75
CA ILE A 80 -9.20 8.00 -2.27
C ILE A 80 -8.32 7.73 -3.49
N LEU A 81 -8.23 8.68 -4.43
CA LEU A 81 -7.35 8.57 -5.60
C LEU A 81 -5.89 8.44 -5.19
N SER A 82 -5.44 9.22 -4.20
CA SER A 82 -4.07 9.15 -3.71
C SER A 82 -3.73 7.78 -3.10
N ILE A 83 -4.66 7.18 -2.36
CA ILE A 83 -4.48 5.84 -1.78
C ILE A 83 -4.43 4.78 -2.88
N HIS A 84 -5.23 4.89 -3.93
CA HIS A 84 -5.16 3.98 -5.09
C HIS A 84 -3.80 4.04 -5.79
N LEU A 85 -3.28 5.24 -6.05
CA LEU A 85 -1.97 5.40 -6.69
C LEU A 85 -0.85 4.81 -5.84
N ASN A 86 -0.92 5.02 -4.52
CA ASN A 86 0.05 4.47 -3.59
C ASN A 86 -0.05 2.93 -3.50
N GLY A 87 -1.26 2.38 -3.49
CA GLY A 87 -1.48 0.94 -3.54
C GLY A 87 -0.89 0.31 -4.81
N LEU A 88 -1.08 0.95 -5.96
CA LEU A 88 -0.53 0.49 -7.23
C LEU A 88 1.01 0.54 -7.24
N SER A 89 1.60 1.61 -6.71
CA SER A 89 3.05 1.73 -6.53
C SER A 89 3.62 0.60 -5.66
N SER A 90 2.98 0.30 -4.54
CA SER A 90 3.44 -0.74 -3.61
C SER A 90 3.28 -2.16 -4.17
N ILE A 91 2.25 -2.44 -4.96
CA ILE A 91 2.12 -3.73 -5.68
C ILE A 91 3.26 -3.90 -6.69
N MET A 92 3.57 -2.88 -7.49
CA MET A 92 4.64 -2.94 -8.49
C MET A 92 6.00 -3.19 -7.84
N SER A 93 6.31 -2.50 -6.73
CA SER A 93 7.56 -2.69 -6.02
C SER A 93 7.65 -4.08 -5.35
N SER A 94 6.56 -4.54 -4.74
CA SER A 94 6.54 -5.86 -4.09
C SER A 94 6.67 -7.01 -5.10
N MET A 95 6.07 -6.90 -6.27
CA MET A 95 6.30 -7.85 -7.38
C MET A 95 7.76 -7.88 -7.82
N ASN A 96 8.38 -6.70 -8.00
CA ASN A 96 9.77 -6.61 -8.38
C ASN A 96 10.69 -7.25 -7.33
N PHE A 97 10.46 -6.98 -6.05
CA PHE A 97 11.27 -7.57 -4.96
C PHE A 97 11.10 -9.09 -4.89
N SER A 98 9.88 -9.61 -4.94
CA SER A 98 9.62 -11.04 -4.87
C SER A 98 10.28 -11.79 -6.03
N ILE A 99 10.15 -11.30 -7.25
CA ILE A 99 10.72 -11.94 -8.44
C ILE A 99 12.26 -11.85 -8.42
N SER A 100 12.83 -10.71 -8.02
CA SER A 100 14.29 -10.56 -7.93
C SER A 100 14.90 -11.48 -6.87
N MET A 101 14.25 -11.63 -5.74
CA MET A 101 14.70 -12.53 -4.68
C MET A 101 14.65 -14.00 -5.09
N ILE A 102 13.64 -14.42 -5.83
CA ILE A 102 13.50 -15.80 -6.26
C ILE A 102 14.51 -16.13 -7.39
N ASN A 103 14.62 -15.26 -8.38
CA ASN A 103 15.36 -15.57 -9.62
C ASN A 103 16.85 -15.22 -9.56
N MET A 104 17.25 -14.21 -8.77
CA MET A 104 18.64 -13.75 -8.72
C MET A 104 19.41 -14.33 -7.53
N ASN A 105 18.80 -15.19 -6.73
CA ASN A 105 19.47 -15.82 -5.61
C ASN A 105 20.59 -16.74 -6.08
N SER A 106 21.83 -16.49 -5.62
CA SER A 106 22.95 -17.37 -5.93
C SER A 106 22.82 -18.69 -5.15
N ASN A 107 23.19 -19.82 -5.77
CA ASN A 107 23.14 -21.16 -5.17
C ASN A 107 23.96 -21.32 -3.89
N LYS A 108 24.73 -20.30 -3.50
CA LYS A 108 25.56 -20.30 -2.29
C LYS A 108 24.94 -19.54 -1.11
N MET A 109 23.81 -18.86 -1.34
CA MET A 109 23.11 -18.10 -0.29
C MET A 109 22.06 -18.99 0.38
N TYR A 110 22.33 -19.43 1.60
CA TYR A 110 21.35 -20.10 2.44
C TYR A 110 20.42 -19.07 3.09
N LEU A 111 19.12 -19.29 3.01
CA LEU A 111 18.10 -18.45 3.63
C LEU A 111 18.31 -18.23 5.14
N ASN A 112 18.92 -19.20 5.80
CA ASN A 112 19.20 -19.14 7.25
C ASN A 112 20.24 -18.07 7.63
N ASN A 113 21.04 -17.57 6.71
CA ASN A 113 22.10 -16.62 7.02
C ASN A 113 21.67 -15.15 6.88
N LEU A 114 20.47 -14.91 6.40
CA LEU A 114 19.97 -13.57 6.09
C LEU A 114 18.53 -13.40 6.60
N SER A 115 18.39 -13.09 7.88
CA SER A 115 17.08 -12.84 8.50
C SER A 115 16.32 -11.69 7.82
N LEU A 116 17.01 -10.61 7.48
CA LEU A 116 16.43 -9.47 6.79
C LEU A 116 15.93 -9.84 5.39
N TYR A 117 16.66 -10.66 4.64
CA TYR A 117 16.25 -11.14 3.33
C TYR A 117 14.95 -11.95 3.39
N CYS A 118 14.85 -12.88 4.35
CA CYS A 118 13.63 -13.65 4.58
C CYS A 118 12.45 -12.76 4.96
N SER A 119 12.65 -11.78 5.82
CA SER A 119 11.59 -10.86 6.24
C SER A 119 11.07 -10.01 5.07
N ILE A 120 11.96 -9.51 4.20
CA ILE A 120 11.57 -8.75 3.01
C ILE A 120 10.81 -9.65 2.02
N MET A 121 11.22 -10.90 1.84
CA MET A 121 10.52 -11.84 0.96
C MET A 121 9.09 -12.11 1.46
N ILE A 122 8.92 -12.39 2.74
CA ILE A 122 7.60 -12.61 3.33
C ILE A 122 6.73 -11.36 3.22
N THR A 123 7.28 -10.18 3.53
CA THR A 123 6.53 -8.93 3.45
C THR A 123 6.09 -8.60 2.03
N SER A 124 6.92 -8.84 1.02
CA SER A 124 6.57 -8.60 -0.38
C SER A 124 5.43 -9.50 -0.84
N MET A 125 5.43 -10.77 -0.46
CA MET A 125 4.34 -11.70 -0.77
C MET A 125 3.03 -11.31 -0.08
N LEU A 126 3.09 -10.93 1.20
CA LEU A 126 1.91 -10.49 1.94
C LEU A 126 1.32 -9.18 1.39
N LEU A 127 2.17 -8.25 0.92
CA LEU A 127 1.71 -7.02 0.28
C LEU A 127 0.95 -7.29 -1.02
N ILE A 128 1.42 -8.20 -1.85
CA ILE A 128 0.73 -8.58 -3.08
C ILE A 128 -0.67 -9.13 -2.80
N LEU A 129 -0.85 -9.83 -1.68
CA LEU A 129 -2.14 -10.42 -1.32
C LEU A 129 -3.09 -9.41 -0.64
N SER A 130 -2.58 -8.52 0.21
CA SER A 130 -3.40 -7.62 1.04
C SER A 130 -3.89 -6.37 0.31
N ILE A 131 -3.05 -5.75 -0.52
CA ILE A 131 -3.36 -4.47 -1.17
C ILE A 131 -4.56 -4.55 -2.13
N PRO A 132 -4.74 -5.59 -2.97
CA PRO A 132 -5.92 -5.69 -3.82
C PRO A 132 -7.24 -5.73 -3.06
N VAL A 133 -7.27 -6.32 -1.88
CA VAL A 133 -8.48 -6.36 -1.04
C VAL A 133 -8.81 -4.98 -0.51
N LEU A 134 -7.81 -4.22 -0.04
CA LEU A 134 -8.00 -2.83 0.37
C LEU A 134 -8.47 -1.97 -0.81
N ALA A 135 -7.86 -2.13 -1.97
CA ALA A 135 -8.23 -1.41 -3.19
C ALA A 135 -9.69 -1.67 -3.59
N SER A 136 -10.17 -2.91 -3.46
CA SER A 136 -11.57 -3.24 -3.77
C SER A 136 -12.55 -2.51 -2.85
N GLY A 137 -12.28 -2.43 -1.55
CA GLY A 137 -13.11 -1.68 -0.60
C GLY A 137 -13.16 -0.18 -0.93
N ILE A 138 -12.02 0.40 -1.30
CA ILE A 138 -11.93 1.81 -1.66
C ILE A 138 -12.60 2.09 -3.02
N THR A 139 -12.54 1.17 -3.99
CA THR A 139 -13.29 1.32 -5.26
C THR A 139 -14.79 1.30 -5.04
N MET A 140 -15.31 0.50 -4.11
CA MET A 140 -16.73 0.53 -3.75
C MET A 140 -17.15 1.90 -3.19
N ILE A 141 -16.31 2.56 -2.41
CA ILE A 141 -16.59 3.93 -1.94
C ILE A 141 -16.63 4.92 -3.11
N ILE A 142 -15.71 4.84 -4.07
CA ILE A 142 -15.74 5.69 -5.27
C ILE A 142 -17.02 5.49 -6.06
N MET A 143 -17.45 4.24 -6.22
CA MET A 143 -18.71 3.91 -6.90
C MET A 143 -19.93 4.51 -6.20
N ASP A 144 -19.99 4.40 -4.87
CA ASP A 144 -21.07 5.01 -4.08
C ASP A 144 -21.07 6.54 -4.19
N HIS A 145 -19.89 7.15 -4.31
CA HIS A 145 -19.74 8.59 -4.36
C HIS A 145 -20.11 9.20 -5.73
N ASN A 146 -19.65 8.58 -6.81
CA ASN A 146 -19.72 9.16 -8.16
C ASN A 146 -20.82 8.54 -9.03
N PHE A 147 -21.18 7.29 -8.79
CA PHE A 147 -22.14 6.54 -9.61
C PHE A 147 -23.47 6.25 -8.89
N ASN A 148 -23.65 6.78 -7.67
CA ASN A 148 -24.85 6.55 -6.86
C ASN A 148 -25.18 5.06 -6.64
N SER A 149 -24.16 4.21 -6.61
CA SER A 149 -24.33 2.83 -6.16
C SER A 149 -24.65 2.81 -4.66
N MET A 150 -25.22 1.73 -4.17
CA MET A 150 -25.70 1.61 -2.79
C MET A 150 -24.99 0.48 -2.05
N PHE A 151 -23.66 0.36 -2.17
CA PHE A 151 -22.91 -0.70 -1.48
C PHE A 151 -22.93 -0.54 0.04
N PHE A 152 -22.81 0.70 0.53
CA PHE A 152 -22.70 1.01 1.97
C PHE A 152 -23.89 1.81 2.52
N ASN A 153 -24.86 2.16 1.70
CA ASN A 153 -26.02 2.94 2.14
C ASN A 153 -27.12 1.99 2.65
N PRO A 154 -27.48 2.04 3.94
CA PRO A 154 -28.49 1.14 4.51
C PRO A 154 -29.90 1.39 3.96
N MET A 155 -30.19 2.61 3.44
CA MET A 155 -31.50 2.90 2.82
C MET A 155 -31.70 2.19 1.48
N GLY A 156 -30.63 1.70 0.84
CA GLY A 156 -30.66 0.99 -0.43
C GLY A 156 -30.25 -0.49 -0.35
N ASN A 157 -30.49 -1.17 0.78
CA ASN A 157 -30.05 -2.53 1.06
C ASN A 157 -28.50 -2.73 1.11
N GLY A 158 -27.73 -1.66 1.16
CA GLY A 158 -26.29 -1.72 1.38
C GLY A 158 -25.96 -2.03 2.84
N ASN A 159 -24.81 -2.68 3.05
CA ASN A 159 -24.35 -3.01 4.39
C ASN A 159 -23.00 -2.33 4.72
N PRO A 160 -23.00 -1.31 5.61
CA PRO A 160 -21.76 -0.64 5.99
C PRO A 160 -20.75 -1.54 6.73
N ILE A 161 -21.21 -2.66 7.30
CA ILE A 161 -20.37 -3.61 8.00
C ILE A 161 -19.38 -4.30 7.04
N ILE A 162 -19.73 -4.45 5.77
CA ILE A 162 -18.86 -5.01 4.74
C ILE A 162 -17.55 -4.22 4.64
N PHE A 163 -17.61 -2.89 4.76
CA PHE A 163 -16.39 -2.07 4.75
C PHE A 163 -15.49 -2.34 5.96
N GLN A 164 -16.08 -2.56 7.13
CA GLN A 164 -15.29 -2.93 8.33
C GLN A 164 -14.58 -4.27 8.14
N HIS A 165 -15.23 -5.25 7.51
CA HIS A 165 -14.60 -6.55 7.20
C HIS A 165 -13.49 -6.41 6.16
N LEU A 166 -13.67 -5.60 5.12
CA LEU A 166 -12.63 -5.30 4.13
C LEU A 166 -11.47 -4.53 4.76
N PHE A 167 -11.74 -3.60 5.65
CA PHE A 167 -10.72 -2.85 6.38
C PHE A 167 -9.98 -3.72 7.42
N PHE A 168 -10.59 -4.79 7.89
CA PHE A 168 -9.92 -5.80 8.73
C PHE A 168 -8.71 -6.42 8.02
N PHE A 169 -8.74 -6.55 6.69
CA PHE A 169 -7.58 -6.93 5.90
C PHE A 169 -6.53 -5.81 5.79
N GLY A 170 -6.89 -4.56 6.01
CA GLY A 170 -5.93 -3.44 6.10
C GLY A 170 -5.08 -3.44 7.37
N HIS A 171 -5.54 -4.06 8.45
CA HIS A 171 -4.75 -4.18 9.68
C HIS A 171 -3.47 -5.03 9.50
N PRO A 172 -3.47 -6.17 8.79
CA PRO A 172 -2.25 -6.89 8.47
C PRO A 172 -1.20 -6.05 7.73
N GLU A 173 -1.60 -5.03 6.98
CA GLU A 173 -0.67 -4.11 6.31
C GLU A 173 0.25 -3.38 7.30
N VAL A 174 -0.26 -2.99 8.45
CA VAL A 174 0.54 -2.38 9.52
C VAL A 174 1.56 -3.37 10.08
N TYR A 175 1.18 -4.62 10.27
CA TYR A 175 2.10 -5.68 10.70
C TYR A 175 3.15 -6.00 9.64
N ILE A 176 2.78 -5.98 8.37
CA ILE A 176 3.71 -6.17 7.25
C ILE A 176 4.81 -5.10 7.25
N LEU A 177 4.47 -3.86 7.61
CA LEU A 177 5.45 -2.77 7.70
C LEU A 177 6.44 -2.94 8.87
N ILE A 178 6.04 -3.63 9.94
CA ILE A 178 6.89 -3.88 11.12
C ILE A 178 7.82 -5.08 10.90
N LEU A 179 7.42 -6.06 10.09
CA LEU A 179 8.19 -7.29 9.84
C LEU A 179 9.64 -7.06 9.39
N PRO A 180 9.93 -6.13 8.46
CA PRO A 180 11.33 -5.84 8.10
C PRO A 180 12.16 -5.28 9.26
N GLY A 181 11.53 -4.54 10.18
CA GLY A 181 12.18 -4.07 11.39
C GLY A 181 12.61 -5.22 12.30
N PHE A 182 11.81 -6.24 12.44
CA PHE A 182 12.18 -7.46 13.17
C PHE A 182 13.32 -8.22 12.49
N GLY A 183 13.32 -8.28 11.15
CA GLY A 183 14.43 -8.87 10.40
C GLY A 183 15.75 -8.10 10.51
N LEU A 184 15.71 -6.80 10.83
CA LEU A 184 16.90 -6.00 11.10
C LEU A 184 17.48 -6.25 12.50
N MET A 185 16.63 -6.60 13.48
CA MET A 185 17.04 -6.79 14.87
C MET A 185 17.42 -8.24 15.21
N SER A 186 17.04 -9.19 14.38
CA SER A 186 17.37 -10.62 14.54
C SER A 186 18.66 -10.97 13.83
#